data_8edf18d93b0e149a8e21274c33a15b9a
#
_entry.id   8edf18d93b0e149a8e21274c33a15b9a
#
_cell.length_a   1.000
_cell.length_b   1.000
_cell.length_c   1.000
_cell.angle_alpha   90.00
_cell.angle_beta   90.00
_cell.angle_gamma   90.00
#
_symmetry.space_group_name_H-M   'P 1'
#
loop_
_entity.id
_entity.type
_entity.pdbx_description
1 polymer ?
#
loop_
_entity_poly.entity_id
_entity_poly.type
_entity_poly.pdbx_seq_one_letter_code
_entity_poly.pdbx_strand_id
1 'polypeptide(L)'
;MSKRWPTCILLTLALAGTIFAGVGDGLWLQKVPVKDRARTNPFAAAPDAPAAGARIFAEHCAQCHGADAEGKREGKHIRPNLHSERVKQATPGELFWLLTNGSQKNGMPSWSRLPEAQRWQVISFLKSLQ
;
A
#
# COMPACT_ATOMS: atom_id res chain seq x y z
N MET A 1 -18.88 66.20 -15.64
CA MET A 1 -19.60 64.92 -15.45
C MET A 1 -18.63 63.76 -15.85
N SER A 2 -17.93 63.22 -14.87
CA SER A 2 -16.95 62.15 -15.10
C SER A 2 -17.56 60.79 -14.67
N LYS A 3 -17.83 59.97 -15.66
CA LYS A 3 -18.29 58.58 -15.45
C LYS A 3 -17.11 57.73 -14.99
N ARG A 4 -17.10 57.32 -13.72
CA ARG A 4 -16.17 56.36 -13.17
C ARG A 4 -16.74 54.96 -13.41
N TRP A 5 -16.03 54.17 -14.20
CA TRP A 5 -16.35 52.78 -14.41
C TRP A 5 -15.73 51.93 -13.28
N PRO A 6 -16.43 50.96 -12.71
CA PRO A 6 -15.82 50.07 -11.74
C PRO A 6 -15.01 49.00 -12.46
N THR A 7 -13.74 48.95 -12.15
CA THR A 7 -12.82 47.87 -12.61
C THR A 7 -13.19 46.60 -11.86
N CYS A 8 -13.86 45.66 -12.54
CA CYS A 8 -14.02 44.29 -12.03
C CYS A 8 -12.68 43.57 -12.13
N ILE A 9 -12.03 43.42 -10.98
CA ILE A 9 -10.86 42.55 -10.84
C ILE A 9 -11.38 41.12 -10.72
N LEU A 10 -11.30 40.39 -11.84
CA LEU A 10 -11.50 38.93 -11.85
C LEU A 10 -10.29 38.26 -11.16
N LEU A 11 -10.46 37.90 -9.88
CA LEU A 11 -9.52 37.05 -9.19
C LEU A 11 -9.68 35.64 -9.73
N THR A 12 -8.83 35.23 -10.68
CA THR A 12 -8.71 33.82 -11.09
C THR A 12 -7.94 33.08 -10.02
N LEU A 13 -8.65 32.35 -9.15
CA LEU A 13 -8.06 31.37 -8.26
C LEU A 13 -7.53 30.21 -9.13
N ALA A 14 -6.24 30.23 -9.42
CA ALA A 14 -5.55 29.05 -9.96
C ALA A 14 -5.45 28.01 -8.82
N LEU A 15 -6.36 27.02 -8.83
CA LEU A 15 -6.18 25.79 -8.05
C LEU A 15 -4.98 25.05 -8.65
N ALA A 16 -3.79 25.27 -8.10
CA ALA A 16 -2.64 24.41 -8.34
C ALA A 16 -2.92 23.09 -7.62
N GLY A 17 -3.58 22.17 -8.32
CA GLY A 17 -3.69 20.79 -7.90
C GLY A 17 -2.30 20.16 -7.93
N THR A 18 -1.64 20.04 -6.78
CA THR A 18 -0.43 19.24 -6.63
C THR A 18 -0.82 17.79 -6.85
N ILE A 19 -0.57 17.30 -8.06
CA ILE A 19 -0.64 15.87 -8.36
C ILE A 19 0.53 15.24 -7.64
N PHE A 20 0.32 14.77 -6.43
CA PHE A 20 1.22 13.83 -5.79
C PHE A 20 1.13 12.50 -6.56
N ALA A 21 1.93 12.35 -7.60
CA ALA A 21 2.23 11.06 -8.18
C ALA A 21 3.02 10.26 -7.13
N GLY A 22 2.33 9.74 -6.12
CA GLY A 22 2.90 8.88 -5.10
C GLY A 22 3.34 7.59 -5.75
N VAL A 23 4.60 7.26 -5.61
CA VAL A 23 5.15 5.95 -5.97
C VAL A 23 4.35 4.90 -5.22
N GLY A 24 3.67 4.04 -5.98
CA GLY A 24 2.69 3.09 -5.44
C GLY A 24 1.27 3.67 -5.48
N ASP A 25 0.79 3.96 -6.68
CA ASP A 25 -0.50 4.58 -6.99
C ASP A 25 -1.75 3.81 -6.52
N GLY A 26 -1.59 2.61 -5.94
CA GLY A 26 -2.69 1.75 -5.52
C GLY A 26 -3.51 1.17 -6.68
N LEU A 27 -3.09 1.34 -7.92
CA LEU A 27 -3.77 0.77 -9.08
C LEU A 27 -3.88 -0.75 -9.02
N TRP A 28 -3.00 -1.41 -8.25
CA TRP A 28 -3.10 -2.84 -8.00
C TRP A 28 -4.41 -3.22 -7.29
N LEU A 29 -4.97 -2.34 -6.44
CA LEU A 29 -6.25 -2.57 -5.77
C LEU A 29 -7.39 -2.76 -6.76
N GLN A 30 -7.35 -2.06 -7.89
CA GLN A 30 -8.38 -2.18 -8.94
C GLN A 30 -8.36 -3.55 -9.62
N LYS A 31 -7.24 -4.25 -9.58
CA LYS A 31 -7.08 -5.58 -10.16
C LYS A 31 -7.57 -6.71 -9.26
N VAL A 32 -7.79 -6.42 -7.98
CA VAL A 32 -8.22 -7.43 -7.02
C VAL A 32 -9.67 -7.82 -7.27
N PRO A 33 -9.97 -9.10 -7.58
CA PRO A 33 -11.34 -9.55 -7.76
C PRO A 33 -12.19 -9.33 -6.51
N VAL A 34 -13.46 -9.04 -6.68
CA VAL A 34 -14.39 -8.77 -5.55
C VAL A 34 -14.39 -9.92 -4.54
N LYS A 35 -14.40 -11.18 -5.02
CA LYS A 35 -14.33 -12.38 -4.17
C LYS A 35 -13.09 -12.44 -3.29
N ASP A 36 -11.95 -11.93 -3.78
CA ASP A 36 -10.70 -11.94 -3.04
C ASP A 36 -10.64 -10.81 -2.02
N ARG A 37 -11.24 -9.64 -2.32
CA ARG A 37 -11.36 -8.54 -1.35
C ARG A 37 -12.15 -8.93 -0.10
N ALA A 38 -13.16 -9.78 -0.26
CA ALA A 38 -14.01 -10.24 0.84
C ALA A 38 -13.36 -11.31 1.73
N ARG A 39 -12.18 -11.84 1.36
CA ARG A 39 -11.49 -12.85 2.17
C ARG A 39 -11.03 -12.27 3.50
N THR A 40 -11.35 -12.97 4.56
CA THR A 40 -10.89 -12.66 5.92
C THR A 40 -9.62 -13.41 6.24
N ASN A 41 -8.79 -12.82 7.12
CA ASN A 41 -7.60 -13.50 7.61
C ASN A 41 -7.99 -14.53 8.68
N PRO A 42 -7.75 -15.84 8.45
CA PRO A 42 -8.10 -16.87 9.44
C PRO A 42 -7.28 -16.77 10.72
N PHE A 43 -6.18 -16.01 10.73
CA PHE A 43 -5.32 -15.78 11.88
C PHE A 43 -5.56 -14.42 12.54
N ALA A 44 -6.63 -13.70 12.19
CA ALA A 44 -6.88 -12.35 12.73
C ALA A 44 -6.98 -12.30 14.26
N ALA A 45 -7.48 -13.37 14.88
CA ALA A 45 -7.60 -13.49 16.34
C ALA A 45 -6.46 -14.28 16.99
N ALA A 46 -5.49 -14.77 16.22
CA ALA A 46 -4.37 -15.55 16.77
C ALA A 46 -3.29 -14.62 17.33
N PRO A 47 -3.03 -14.64 18.64
CA PRO A 47 -2.15 -13.66 19.30
C PRO A 47 -0.68 -13.77 18.86
N ASP A 48 -0.25 -14.92 18.41
CA ASP A 48 1.11 -15.21 17.95
C ASP A 48 1.32 -14.94 16.44
N ALA A 49 0.24 -14.75 15.68
CA ALA A 49 0.31 -14.58 14.23
C ALA A 49 1.13 -13.34 13.80
N PRO A 50 1.04 -12.17 14.45
CA PRO A 50 1.90 -11.03 14.10
C PRO A 50 3.39 -11.33 14.29
N ALA A 51 3.77 -12.00 15.39
CA ALA A 51 5.15 -12.37 15.65
C ALA A 51 5.69 -13.42 14.65
N ALA A 52 4.85 -14.38 14.27
CA ALA A 52 5.17 -15.34 13.22
C ALA A 52 5.35 -14.62 11.86
N GLY A 53 4.43 -13.73 11.54
CA GLY A 53 4.50 -12.92 10.32
C GLY A 53 5.72 -12.01 10.26
N ALA A 54 6.14 -11.42 11.38
CA ALA A 54 7.35 -10.60 11.48
C ALA A 54 8.61 -11.39 11.10
N ARG A 55 8.73 -12.65 11.53
CA ARG A 55 9.86 -13.51 11.14
C ARG A 55 9.89 -13.78 9.64
N ILE A 56 8.72 -14.11 9.06
CA ILE A 56 8.61 -14.37 7.63
C ILE A 56 8.90 -13.09 6.84
N PHE A 57 8.43 -11.94 7.32
CA PHE A 57 8.71 -10.65 6.72
C PHE A 57 10.20 -10.32 6.72
N ALA A 58 10.90 -10.55 7.84
CA ALA A 58 12.34 -10.33 7.95
C ALA A 58 13.13 -11.18 6.95
N GLU A 59 12.70 -12.42 6.74
CA GLU A 59 13.37 -13.35 5.83
C GLU A 59 13.13 -13.03 4.34
N HIS A 60 11.91 -12.64 3.97
CA HIS A 60 11.51 -12.57 2.56
C HIS A 60 11.17 -11.17 2.06
N CYS A 61 10.85 -10.22 2.92
CA CYS A 61 10.29 -8.93 2.52
C CYS A 61 11.22 -7.76 2.88
N ALA A 62 11.94 -7.84 4.00
CA ALA A 62 12.74 -6.76 4.56
C ALA A 62 13.86 -6.31 3.63
N GLN A 63 14.38 -7.17 2.77
CA GLN A 63 15.39 -6.82 1.80
C GLN A 63 14.91 -5.65 0.91
N CYS A 64 13.65 -5.66 0.50
CA CYS A 64 13.07 -4.61 -0.32
C CYS A 64 12.34 -3.54 0.50
N HIS A 65 11.58 -3.95 1.52
CA HIS A 65 10.69 -3.04 2.25
C HIS A 65 11.30 -2.40 3.51
N GLY A 66 12.56 -2.71 3.85
CA GLY A 66 13.19 -2.30 5.11
C GLY A 66 12.85 -3.23 6.25
N ALA A 67 13.74 -3.34 7.23
CA ALA A 67 13.54 -4.19 8.41
C ALA A 67 12.33 -3.71 9.26
N ASP A 68 12.09 -2.42 9.23
CA ASP A 68 10.99 -1.71 9.89
C ASP A 68 9.74 -1.53 9.02
N ALA A 69 9.76 -2.06 7.78
CA ALA A 69 8.70 -1.91 6.78
C ALA A 69 8.45 -0.45 6.29
N GLU A 70 9.36 0.48 6.54
CA GLU A 70 9.24 1.88 6.10
C GLU A 70 9.56 2.10 4.60
N GLY A 71 9.92 1.03 3.92
CA GLY A 71 10.33 1.08 2.52
C GLY A 71 11.80 1.45 2.35
N LYS A 72 12.23 1.46 1.10
CA LYS A 72 13.61 1.82 0.73
C LYS A 72 13.64 2.59 -0.57
N ARG A 73 14.65 3.44 -0.70
CA ARG A 73 15.01 4.05 -1.97
C ARG A 73 16.36 3.48 -2.42
N GLU A 74 16.36 2.84 -3.57
CA GLU A 74 17.56 2.28 -4.20
C GLU A 74 17.67 2.85 -5.62
N GLY A 75 18.42 3.94 -5.78
CA GLY A 75 18.54 4.66 -7.06
C GLY A 75 17.16 5.14 -7.56
N LYS A 76 16.72 4.63 -8.70
CA LYS A 76 15.42 4.93 -9.31
C LYS A 76 14.26 4.11 -8.70
N HIS A 77 14.58 3.06 -7.96
CA HIS A 77 13.57 2.18 -7.39
C HIS A 77 13.17 2.68 -6.00
N ILE A 78 11.87 2.92 -5.85
CA ILE A 78 11.28 3.29 -4.57
C ILE A 78 10.42 2.11 -4.13
N ARG A 79 10.81 1.50 -3.02
CA ARG A 79 10.02 0.45 -2.38
C ARG A 79 9.03 1.10 -1.41
N PRO A 80 7.74 0.76 -1.47
CA PRO A 80 6.73 1.48 -0.71
C PRO A 80 6.89 1.28 0.79
N ASN A 81 6.55 2.35 1.53
CA ASN A 81 6.34 2.30 2.96
C ASN A 81 5.05 1.53 3.26
N LEU A 82 5.16 0.47 4.06
CA LEU A 82 4.05 -0.40 4.40
C LEU A 82 3.24 0.09 5.61
N HIS A 83 3.68 1.18 6.28
CA HIS A 83 2.87 1.93 7.25
C HIS A 83 1.93 2.95 6.59
N SER A 84 1.89 3.00 5.27
CA SER A 84 1.08 3.98 4.54
C SER A 84 -0.42 3.75 4.73
N GLU A 85 -1.21 4.84 4.70
CA GLU A 85 -2.66 4.78 4.77
C GLU A 85 -3.28 3.79 3.76
N ARG A 86 -2.66 3.63 2.62
CA ARG A 86 -3.11 2.66 1.61
C ARG A 86 -3.03 1.22 2.10
N VAL A 87 -1.93 0.82 2.74
CA VAL A 87 -1.78 -0.53 3.32
C VAL A 87 -2.70 -0.70 4.53
N LYS A 88 -2.84 0.35 5.32
CA LYS A 88 -3.74 0.40 6.47
C LYS A 88 -5.20 0.17 6.07
N GLN A 89 -5.66 0.83 5.02
CA GLN A 89 -7.05 0.74 4.54
C GLN A 89 -7.33 -0.49 3.69
N ALA A 90 -6.30 -1.09 3.07
CA ALA A 90 -6.47 -2.30 2.29
C ALA A 90 -7.05 -3.44 3.14
N THR A 91 -8.03 -4.17 2.59
CA THR A 91 -8.56 -5.35 3.29
C THR A 91 -7.51 -6.46 3.39
N PRO A 92 -7.62 -7.37 4.38
CA PRO A 92 -6.75 -8.54 4.44
C PRO A 92 -6.75 -9.36 3.14
N GLY A 93 -7.91 -9.50 2.50
CA GLY A 93 -8.04 -10.21 1.22
C GLY A 93 -7.32 -9.52 0.07
N GLU A 94 -7.33 -8.19 0.01
CA GLU A 94 -6.58 -7.41 -0.98
C GLU A 94 -5.08 -7.61 -0.82
N LEU A 95 -4.57 -7.55 0.41
CA LEU A 95 -3.16 -7.79 0.70
C LEU A 95 -2.76 -9.23 0.39
N PHE A 96 -3.63 -10.20 0.70
CA PHE A 96 -3.40 -11.60 0.39
C PHE A 96 -3.32 -11.84 -1.13
N TRP A 97 -4.21 -11.22 -1.89
CA TRP A 97 -4.17 -11.30 -3.34
C TRP A 97 -2.88 -10.71 -3.89
N LEU A 98 -2.45 -9.55 -3.38
CA LEU A 98 -1.19 -8.91 -3.79
C LEU A 98 0.02 -9.80 -3.49
N LEU A 99 0.12 -10.37 -2.28
CA LEU A 99 1.19 -11.31 -1.93
C LEU A 99 1.19 -12.53 -2.86
N THR A 100 0.01 -13.05 -3.15
CA THR A 100 -0.12 -14.25 -4.00
C THR A 100 0.30 -13.99 -5.44
N ASN A 101 -0.11 -12.86 -6.02
CA ASN A 101 0.10 -12.57 -7.45
C ASN A 101 1.33 -11.70 -7.72
N GLY A 102 1.78 -10.96 -6.71
CA GLY A 102 2.83 -9.97 -6.88
C GLY A 102 2.37 -8.75 -7.67
N SER A 103 3.33 -7.89 -7.97
CA SER A 103 3.16 -6.74 -8.85
C SER A 103 4.40 -6.61 -9.73
N GLN A 104 4.48 -7.44 -10.75
CA GLN A 104 5.64 -7.55 -11.65
C GLN A 104 6.05 -6.20 -12.24
N LYS A 105 5.06 -5.41 -12.67
CA LYS A 105 5.28 -4.06 -13.20
C LYS A 105 6.02 -3.16 -12.22
N ASN A 106 5.82 -3.37 -10.92
CA ASN A 106 6.46 -2.61 -9.84
C ASN A 106 7.63 -3.36 -9.20
N GLY A 107 8.03 -4.50 -9.78
CA GLY A 107 9.16 -5.30 -9.31
C GLY A 107 8.89 -6.10 -8.02
N MET A 108 7.63 -6.30 -7.64
CA MET A 108 7.26 -7.17 -6.53
C MET A 108 6.97 -8.59 -7.06
N PRO A 109 7.73 -9.61 -6.64
CA PRO A 109 7.48 -10.98 -7.08
C PRO A 109 6.20 -11.57 -6.48
N SER A 110 5.70 -12.64 -7.11
CA SER A 110 4.68 -13.49 -6.51
C SER A 110 5.25 -14.29 -5.34
N TRP A 111 4.54 -14.33 -4.24
CA TRP A 111 4.86 -15.14 -3.07
C TRP A 111 3.96 -16.37 -2.94
N SER A 112 3.39 -16.84 -4.05
CA SER A 112 2.54 -18.04 -4.08
C SER A 112 3.25 -19.31 -3.61
N ARG A 113 4.59 -19.34 -3.61
CA ARG A 113 5.40 -20.44 -3.08
C ARG A 113 5.40 -20.53 -1.57
N LEU A 114 5.16 -19.42 -0.86
CA LEU A 114 4.96 -19.47 0.58
C LEU A 114 3.64 -20.17 0.89
N PRO A 115 3.60 -21.05 1.89
CA PRO A 115 2.36 -21.65 2.37
C PRO A 115 1.28 -20.57 2.64
N GLU A 116 0.03 -20.90 2.38
CA GLU A 116 -1.08 -19.96 2.55
C GLU A 116 -1.12 -19.37 3.96
N ALA A 117 -0.93 -20.22 4.99
CA ALA A 117 -0.88 -19.79 6.37
C ALA A 117 0.21 -18.73 6.63
N GLN A 118 1.39 -18.89 6.04
CA GLN A 118 2.48 -17.93 6.19
C GLN A 118 2.15 -16.58 5.55
N ARG A 119 1.51 -16.57 4.39
CA ARG A 119 1.04 -15.33 3.74
C ARG A 119 0.03 -14.59 4.62
N TRP A 120 -0.88 -15.32 5.26
CA TRP A 120 -1.83 -14.74 6.21
C TRP A 120 -1.16 -14.20 7.48
N GLN A 121 -0.13 -14.89 7.99
CA GLN A 121 0.65 -14.41 9.14
C GLN A 121 1.41 -13.13 8.81
N VAL A 122 1.99 -13.01 7.60
CA VAL A 122 2.60 -11.74 7.13
C VAL A 122 1.57 -10.62 7.13
N ILE A 123 0.34 -10.88 6.71
CA ILE A 123 -0.74 -9.88 6.74
C ILE A 123 -1.11 -9.50 8.18
N SER A 124 -1.13 -10.46 9.12
CA SER A 124 -1.32 -10.17 10.55
C SER A 124 -0.24 -9.21 11.07
N PHE A 125 1.03 -9.45 10.70
CA PHE A 125 2.13 -8.54 11.02
C PHE A 125 1.91 -7.15 10.42
N LEU A 126 1.66 -7.04 9.12
CA LEU A 126 1.44 -5.75 8.47
C LEU A 126 0.27 -4.97 9.11
N LYS A 127 -0.78 -5.66 9.51
CA LYS A 127 -1.91 -5.02 10.20
C LYS A 127 -1.61 -4.62 11.64
N SER A 128 -0.65 -5.24 12.28
CA SER A 128 -0.19 -4.86 13.63
C SER A 128 0.71 -3.62 13.64
N LEU A 129 1.22 -3.21 12.48
CA LEU A 129 2.05 -2.00 12.33
C LEU A 129 1.22 -0.70 12.25
N GLN A 130 -0.12 -0.78 12.21
CA GLN A 130 -1.01 0.35 11.88
C GLN A 130 -1.54 1.06 13.13
#